data_586c134501adcbf8a724eabca221c39e
#
_entry.id   586c134501adcbf8a724eabca221c39e
#
_cell.length_a   1.000
_cell.length_b   1.000
_cell.length_c   1.000
_cell.angle_alpha   90.00
_cell.angle_beta   90.00
_cell.angle_gamma   90.00
#
_symmetry.space_group_name_H-M   'P 1'
#
loop_
_entity.id
_entity.type
_entity.pdbx_description
1 polymer ?
#
loop_
_entity_poly.entity_id
_entity_poly.type
_entity_poly.pdbx_seq_one_letter_code
_entity_poly.pdbx_strand_id
1 'polypeptide(L)'
;VAMAWPGPMDWEHMEITEADLEALLNRFLEDPLPRTDEELARILIRQRLQEIEERRRAALAGTRPFRPRDRYEVGERLFFPHMGFAVGTVVGIREGHNPEIGPFKVIQVRFEEDGTVREFAAEYPLPHRLNDLDGWRGPDEKELRPEAIWDRWGQRIREQLRARLEASPDFVQVGDHWFPRALLVELHEGHLNLVEAVLDVHNGGPLSPEELLPHLELPADVPLPLRVFSLNAALYRDPRFDEVGPAGQFLWFLRRMEPLEVQETPPRLQGRPYGGDRARLDEALRRIAAEIDDELSDPEEIRPGLGEADEVIWVASYPHLRSGTAPLTRRTGQVFPLGRTHRIRFEFEDPVSGRRWPGWVVRERKYVFGLKEWYEAYQVQPGCLVAFRRSPEPGVLRVTLRGRSRRDWVRVVRAEEGQLVFEMLRRQIPGEFDDQSLIVVDDPAALEELWTRWRNRPVRALAQQLLPSLARLTPQGTVHARTLYQAVNLLIRTPPEPLFEEMMSLPGCLYLGDGYWRWREEEA
;
A
#
# COMPACT_ATOMS: atom_id res chain seq x y z
N VAL A 1 -3.77 23.79 46.43
CA VAL A 1 -4.23 22.61 45.66
C VAL A 1 -3.13 21.59 45.83
N ALA A 2 -3.40 20.51 46.62
CA ALA A 2 -2.46 19.40 46.78
C ALA A 2 -2.26 18.77 45.38
N MET A 3 -1.01 18.76 44.87
CA MET A 3 -0.69 18.00 43.65
C MET A 3 -0.74 16.53 44.05
N ALA A 4 -1.78 15.83 43.65
CA ALA A 4 -1.83 14.40 43.71
C ALA A 4 -0.65 13.82 42.92
N TRP A 5 -0.04 12.76 43.44
CA TRP A 5 1.01 12.02 42.72
C TRP A 5 0.49 11.67 41.34
N PRO A 6 1.19 12.03 40.24
CA PRO A 6 0.75 11.64 38.92
C PRO A 6 0.78 10.11 38.83
N GLY A 7 -0.39 9.48 38.81
CA GLY A 7 -0.53 8.06 38.59
C GLY A 7 0.14 7.61 37.29
N PRO A 8 0.29 6.29 37.08
CA PRO A 8 0.79 5.78 35.80
C PRO A 8 -0.07 6.33 34.67
N MET A 9 0.55 6.90 33.65
CA MET A 9 -0.16 7.35 32.46
C MET A 9 -0.84 6.18 31.79
N ASP A 10 -2.12 6.31 31.50
CA ASP A 10 -2.85 5.30 30.74
C ASP A 10 -2.48 5.42 29.24
N TRP A 11 -1.45 4.67 28.85
CA TRP A 11 -1.00 4.62 27.46
C TRP A 11 -2.00 3.93 26.55
N GLU A 12 -2.85 3.09 27.10
CA GLU A 12 -3.90 2.41 26.33
C GLU A 12 -4.99 3.37 25.86
N HIS A 13 -5.33 4.38 26.67
CA HIS A 13 -6.35 5.39 26.34
C HIS A 13 -5.74 6.79 26.12
N MET A 14 -4.43 6.83 25.77
CA MET A 14 -3.77 8.09 25.45
C MET A 14 -4.47 8.75 24.26
N GLU A 15 -4.85 10.00 24.41
CA GLU A 15 -5.35 10.86 23.33
C GLU A 15 -4.25 11.84 22.89
N ILE A 16 -4.17 12.06 21.57
CA ILE A 16 -3.30 13.10 21.00
C ILE A 16 -4.04 14.43 21.05
N THR A 17 -3.50 15.37 21.82
CA THR A 17 -4.08 16.68 22.07
C THR A 17 -3.49 17.78 21.18
N GLU A 18 -4.08 18.98 21.18
CA GLU A 18 -3.50 20.16 20.52
C GLU A 18 -2.13 20.53 21.10
N ALA A 19 -1.95 20.38 22.42
CA ALA A 19 -0.65 20.62 23.05
C ALA A 19 0.45 19.68 22.54
N ASP A 20 0.11 18.44 22.17
CA ASP A 20 1.06 17.52 21.55
C ASP A 20 1.46 18.00 20.15
N LEU A 21 0.50 18.51 19.36
CA LEU A 21 0.79 19.07 18.04
C LEU A 21 1.63 20.34 18.14
N GLU A 22 1.36 21.24 19.08
CA GLU A 22 2.18 22.42 19.36
C GLU A 22 3.61 22.04 19.76
N ALA A 23 3.76 21.00 20.56
CA ALA A 23 5.08 20.51 20.96
C ALA A 23 5.86 19.92 19.77
N LEU A 24 5.18 19.23 18.86
CA LEU A 24 5.78 18.77 17.60
C LEU A 24 6.18 19.95 16.72
N LEU A 25 5.35 21.00 16.62
CA LEU A 25 5.69 22.24 15.90
C LEU A 25 6.97 22.88 16.46
N ASN A 26 7.06 23.01 17.79
CA ASN A 26 8.27 23.54 18.44
C ASN A 26 9.51 22.68 18.15
N ARG A 27 9.35 21.35 18.09
CA ARG A 27 10.45 20.45 17.73
C ARG A 27 10.93 20.66 16.30
N PHE A 28 10.02 20.92 15.35
CA PHE A 28 10.39 21.25 13.98
C PHE A 28 11.05 22.61 13.84
N LEU A 29 10.78 23.56 14.73
CA LEU A 29 11.51 24.84 14.78
C LEU A 29 12.97 24.67 15.23
N GLU A 30 13.24 23.72 16.14
CA GLU A 30 14.60 23.41 16.59
C GLU A 30 15.39 22.58 15.56
N ASP A 31 14.72 21.63 14.89
CA ASP A 31 15.31 20.70 13.94
C ASP A 31 14.37 20.54 12.72
N PRO A 32 14.56 21.39 11.69
CA PRO A 32 13.63 21.51 10.56
C PRO A 32 13.84 20.39 9.52
N LEU A 33 13.70 19.13 9.95
CA LEU A 33 13.77 17.96 9.08
C LEU A 33 12.41 17.25 9.00
N PRO A 34 11.93 16.87 7.79
CA PRO A 34 10.75 16.06 7.64
C PRO A 34 10.89 14.72 8.38
N ARG A 35 9.80 14.24 9.02
CA ARG A 35 9.82 13.05 9.87
C ARG A 35 8.63 12.14 9.56
N THR A 36 8.84 10.84 9.73
CA THR A 36 7.78 9.84 9.61
C THR A 36 6.82 9.90 10.81
N ASP A 37 5.61 9.38 10.64
CA ASP A 37 4.64 9.24 11.73
C ASP A 37 5.19 8.38 12.89
N GLU A 38 6.04 7.38 12.60
CA GLU A 38 6.74 6.59 13.61
C GLU A 38 7.73 7.44 14.42
N GLU A 39 8.59 8.22 13.75
CA GLU A 39 9.55 9.10 14.43
C GLU A 39 8.85 10.13 15.32
N LEU A 40 7.77 10.72 14.81
CA LEU A 40 6.96 11.69 15.55
C LEU A 40 6.28 11.05 16.77
N ALA A 41 5.72 9.85 16.64
CA ALA A 41 5.13 9.13 17.74
C ALA A 41 6.17 8.78 18.83
N ARG A 42 7.38 8.39 18.43
CA ARG A 42 8.50 8.15 19.37
C ARG A 42 8.94 9.42 20.07
N ILE A 43 8.92 10.58 19.40
CA ILE A 43 9.19 11.89 20.00
C ILE A 43 8.15 12.20 21.07
N LEU A 44 6.84 12.04 20.78
CA LEU A 44 5.77 12.27 21.73
C LEU A 44 5.86 11.37 22.97
N ILE A 45 6.16 10.07 22.79
CA ILE A 45 6.37 9.16 23.91
C ILE A 45 7.48 9.67 24.83
N ARG A 46 8.63 10.07 24.28
CA ARG A 46 9.75 10.59 25.07
C ARG A 46 9.38 11.90 25.79
N GLN A 47 8.68 12.78 25.11
CA GLN A 47 8.24 14.05 25.68
C GLN A 47 7.27 13.84 26.85
N ARG A 48 6.26 12.97 26.69
CA ARG A 48 5.31 12.63 27.75
C ARG A 48 6.00 12.00 28.96
N LEU A 49 6.97 11.13 28.71
CA LEU A 49 7.78 10.56 29.79
C LEU A 49 8.59 11.62 30.52
N GLN A 50 9.19 12.57 29.79
CA GLN A 50 9.92 13.69 30.40
C GLN A 50 9.00 14.58 31.23
N GLU A 51 7.81 14.91 30.75
CA GLU A 51 6.80 15.68 31.51
C GLU A 51 6.37 14.95 32.79
N ILE A 52 6.19 13.61 32.75
CA ILE A 52 5.89 12.79 33.92
C ILE A 52 7.05 12.86 34.91
N GLU A 53 8.27 12.74 34.45
CA GLU A 53 9.46 12.81 35.33
C GLU A 53 9.64 14.20 35.94
N GLU A 54 9.42 15.27 35.17
CA GLU A 54 9.47 16.65 35.70
C GLU A 54 8.38 16.89 36.74
N ARG A 55 7.15 16.44 36.52
CA ARG A 55 6.06 16.53 37.51
C ARG A 55 6.40 15.73 38.75
N ARG A 56 6.97 14.52 38.60
CA ARG A 56 7.45 13.71 39.74
C ARG A 56 8.53 14.43 40.51
N ARG A 57 9.50 15.00 39.84
CA ARG A 57 10.60 15.77 40.46
C ARG A 57 10.06 17.01 41.19
N ALA A 58 9.13 17.73 40.58
CA ALA A 58 8.49 18.91 41.19
C ALA A 58 7.67 18.50 42.44
N ALA A 59 6.92 17.41 42.40
CA ALA A 59 6.16 16.90 43.53
C ALA A 59 7.06 16.49 44.72
N LEU A 60 8.27 15.96 44.41
CA LEU A 60 9.24 15.57 45.42
C LEU A 60 10.16 16.73 45.89
N ALA A 61 10.06 17.91 45.28
CA ALA A 61 10.88 19.06 45.65
C ALA A 61 10.63 19.44 47.13
N GLY A 62 11.72 19.57 47.88
CA GLY A 62 11.66 19.90 49.32
C GLY A 62 11.16 18.73 50.20
N THR A 63 11.12 17.50 49.69
CA THR A 63 10.82 16.29 50.46
C THR A 63 12.07 15.46 50.67
N ARG A 64 12.05 14.63 51.72
CA ARG A 64 13.11 13.67 52.06
C ARG A 64 12.52 12.25 52.05
N PRO A 65 13.28 11.24 51.57
CA PRO A 65 12.79 9.87 51.62
C PRO A 65 12.62 9.38 53.07
N PHE A 66 11.49 8.73 53.33
CA PHE A 66 11.27 8.12 54.63
C PHE A 66 12.16 6.88 54.78
N ARG A 67 12.94 6.82 55.90
CA ARG A 67 13.74 5.70 56.33
C ARG A 67 13.51 5.47 57.82
N PRO A 68 13.15 4.29 58.31
CA PRO A 68 12.93 4.00 59.71
C PRO A 68 14.11 4.34 60.64
N ARG A 69 15.32 4.28 60.16
CA ARG A 69 16.53 4.61 60.94
C ARG A 69 16.77 6.11 61.17
N ASP A 70 16.17 6.94 60.32
CA ASP A 70 16.44 8.38 60.32
C ASP A 70 15.65 9.10 61.41
N ARG A 71 16.17 10.28 61.81
CA ARG A 71 15.52 11.24 62.72
C ARG A 71 14.74 12.28 61.88
N TYR A 72 13.56 12.64 62.37
CA TYR A 72 12.63 13.60 61.72
C TYR A 72 12.17 14.68 62.70
N GLU A 73 11.76 15.83 62.12
CA GLU A 73 11.21 16.95 62.90
C GLU A 73 9.78 17.29 62.47
N VAL A 74 8.98 17.88 63.38
CA VAL A 74 7.63 18.29 63.05
C VAL A 74 7.68 19.39 62.00
N GLY A 75 6.86 19.28 60.93
CA GLY A 75 6.86 20.16 59.77
C GLY A 75 7.72 19.65 58.59
N GLU A 76 8.54 18.58 58.79
CA GLU A 76 9.35 17.99 57.71
C GLU A 76 8.45 17.28 56.71
N ARG A 77 8.67 17.51 55.42
CA ARG A 77 7.97 16.80 54.34
C ARG A 77 8.73 15.56 53.91
N LEU A 78 8.03 14.43 53.92
CA LEU A 78 8.61 13.13 53.59
C LEU A 78 7.87 12.54 52.41
N PHE A 79 8.60 11.78 51.57
CA PHE A 79 7.97 10.89 50.60
C PHE A 79 8.26 9.43 50.93
N PHE A 80 7.30 8.57 50.64
CA PHE A 80 7.29 7.14 50.98
C PHE A 80 7.43 6.30 49.70
N PRO A 81 8.63 5.86 49.34
CA PRO A 81 8.86 5.08 48.13
C PRO A 81 7.99 3.80 48.07
N HIS A 82 7.83 3.11 49.19
CA HIS A 82 7.06 1.86 49.29
C HIS A 82 5.52 2.04 49.34
N MET A 83 5.04 3.28 49.31
CA MET A 83 3.63 3.64 49.30
C MET A 83 3.31 4.47 48.05
N GLY A 84 3.87 4.09 46.89
CA GLY A 84 3.62 4.78 45.62
C GLY A 84 4.14 6.22 45.58
N PHE A 85 5.21 6.56 46.31
CA PHE A 85 5.76 7.91 46.48
C PHE A 85 4.82 8.91 47.15
N ALA A 86 3.85 8.42 47.91
CA ALA A 86 2.96 9.28 48.68
C ALA A 86 3.77 10.31 49.50
N VAL A 87 3.36 11.57 49.47
CA VAL A 87 3.99 12.68 50.21
C VAL A 87 3.17 12.98 51.44
N GLY A 88 3.84 13.23 52.55
CA GLY A 88 3.19 13.62 53.81
C GLY A 88 4.08 14.50 54.66
N THR A 89 3.45 15.23 55.57
CA THR A 89 4.13 16.14 56.51
C THR A 89 4.09 15.54 57.90
N VAL A 90 5.23 15.54 58.62
CA VAL A 90 5.30 15.14 60.02
C VAL A 90 4.52 16.13 60.86
N VAL A 91 3.44 15.69 61.51
CA VAL A 91 2.57 16.51 62.37
C VAL A 91 2.75 16.26 63.85
N GLY A 92 3.42 15.17 64.21
CA GLY A 92 3.69 14.87 65.63
C GLY A 92 4.78 13.81 65.79
N ILE A 93 5.44 13.81 66.94
CA ILE A 93 6.46 12.84 67.33
C ILE A 93 6.18 12.39 68.74
N ARG A 94 6.23 11.11 68.98
CA ARG A 94 6.08 10.54 70.32
C ARG A 94 7.09 9.44 70.59
N GLU A 95 7.29 9.06 71.86
CA GLU A 95 8.11 7.90 72.19
C GLU A 95 7.42 6.60 71.75
N GLY A 96 8.18 5.72 71.14
CA GLY A 96 7.77 4.36 70.80
C GLY A 96 7.98 3.45 72.01
N HIS A 97 7.08 2.52 72.22
CA HIS A 97 7.19 1.56 73.31
C HIS A 97 7.07 0.13 72.79
N ASN A 98 8.23 -0.56 72.73
CA ASN A 98 8.27 -1.98 72.45
C ASN A 98 9.45 -2.58 73.25
N PRO A 99 9.17 -3.42 74.25
CA PRO A 99 10.20 -4.01 75.17
C PRO A 99 11.28 -4.83 74.43
N GLU A 100 10.96 -5.39 73.26
CA GLU A 100 11.90 -6.27 72.51
C GLU A 100 12.86 -5.48 71.62
N ILE A 101 12.55 -4.21 71.31
CA ILE A 101 13.26 -3.42 70.30
C ILE A 101 14.16 -2.37 70.97
N GLY A 102 13.84 -1.93 72.15
CA GLY A 102 14.50 -0.81 72.84
C GLY A 102 13.86 0.56 72.46
N PRO A 103 14.52 1.68 72.83
CA PRO A 103 13.97 3.02 72.61
C PRO A 103 13.99 3.37 71.12
N PHE A 104 12.87 3.89 70.61
CA PHE A 104 12.71 4.44 69.29
C PHE A 104 11.62 5.56 69.32
N LYS A 105 11.50 6.30 68.21
CA LYS A 105 10.46 7.32 68.05
C LYS A 105 9.34 6.84 67.12
N VAL A 106 8.17 7.38 67.28
CA VAL A 106 7.05 7.23 66.34
C VAL A 106 6.69 8.61 65.80
N ILE A 107 6.73 8.77 64.49
CA ILE A 107 6.28 9.97 63.82
C ILE A 107 4.87 9.82 63.32
N GLN A 108 4.05 10.84 63.47
CA GLN A 108 2.71 10.95 62.90
C GLN A 108 2.81 11.78 61.61
N VAL A 109 2.46 11.19 60.49
CA VAL A 109 2.57 11.81 59.17
C VAL A 109 1.18 12.01 58.59
N ARG A 110 0.84 13.23 58.26
CA ARG A 110 -0.38 13.57 57.52
C ARG A 110 -0.08 13.53 56.03
N PHE A 111 -0.74 12.61 55.31
CA PHE A 111 -0.59 12.49 53.86
C PHE A 111 -1.31 13.66 53.14
N GLU A 112 -0.66 14.18 52.08
CA GLU A 112 -1.19 15.30 51.29
C GLU A 112 -2.37 14.88 50.39
N GLU A 113 -2.42 13.59 49.97
CA GLU A 113 -3.41 13.05 49.04
C GLU A 113 -4.81 12.92 49.67
N ASP A 114 -4.90 12.30 50.83
CA ASP A 114 -6.18 11.96 51.51
C ASP A 114 -6.36 12.63 52.87
N GLY A 115 -5.36 13.37 53.35
CA GLY A 115 -5.38 14.02 54.67
C GLY A 115 -5.28 13.06 55.86
N THR A 116 -5.11 11.76 55.60
CA THR A 116 -5.02 10.75 56.67
C THR A 116 -3.74 10.92 57.47
N VAL A 117 -3.80 10.64 58.78
CA VAL A 117 -2.63 10.61 59.64
C VAL A 117 -2.27 9.16 59.95
N ARG A 118 -1.03 8.77 59.62
CA ARG A 118 -0.51 7.45 59.89
C ARG A 118 0.77 7.53 60.71
N GLU A 119 1.02 6.50 61.49
CA GLU A 119 2.20 6.41 62.37
C GLU A 119 3.28 5.52 61.78
N PHE A 120 4.54 5.99 61.87
CA PHE A 120 5.72 5.27 61.37
C PHE A 120 6.84 5.27 62.44
N ALA A 121 7.59 4.19 62.53
CA ALA A 121 8.76 4.14 63.38
C ALA A 121 9.90 5.01 62.82
N ALA A 122 10.54 5.80 63.65
CA ALA A 122 11.71 6.62 63.36
C ALA A 122 12.80 6.37 64.41
N GLU A 123 14.05 6.68 64.13
CA GLU A 123 15.21 6.32 64.98
C GLU A 123 15.19 4.83 65.35
N TYR A 124 14.74 3.99 64.41
CA TYR A 124 14.55 2.55 64.65
C TYR A 124 15.91 1.83 64.66
N PRO A 125 16.28 1.15 65.77
CA PRO A 125 17.64 0.68 66.02
C PRO A 125 18.00 -0.60 65.25
N LEU A 126 17.01 -1.39 64.81
CA LEU A 126 17.27 -2.67 64.14
C LEU A 126 17.35 -2.52 62.62
N PRO A 127 18.04 -3.45 61.92
CA PRO A 127 18.03 -3.48 60.45
C PRO A 127 16.60 -3.56 59.92
N HIS A 128 16.28 -2.72 58.95
CA HIS A 128 14.95 -2.72 58.34
C HIS A 128 15.08 -2.54 56.84
N ARG A 129 14.34 -3.33 56.06
CA ARG A 129 14.38 -3.32 54.58
C ARG A 129 14.07 -1.94 53.96
N LEU A 130 13.28 -1.10 54.63
CA LEU A 130 12.97 0.25 54.17
C LEU A 130 14.12 1.26 54.35
N ASN A 131 15.22 0.85 54.99
CA ASN A 131 16.44 1.66 55.09
C ASN A 131 17.32 1.57 53.85
N ASP A 132 17.16 0.51 53.08
CA ASP A 132 17.91 0.28 51.84
C ASP A 132 17.10 0.73 50.66
N LEU A 133 17.43 1.94 50.16
CA LEU A 133 16.80 2.53 48.99
C LEU A 133 17.59 2.29 47.70
N ASP A 134 18.82 1.74 47.80
CA ASP A 134 19.71 1.61 46.64
C ASP A 134 19.30 0.50 45.67
N GLY A 135 18.45 -0.42 46.11
CA GLY A 135 17.85 -1.48 45.27
C GLY A 135 16.41 -1.25 44.88
N TRP A 136 15.79 -0.17 45.37
CA TRP A 136 14.38 0.07 45.13
C TRP A 136 14.16 0.92 43.87
N ARG A 137 13.97 0.22 42.76
CA ARG A 137 13.35 0.81 41.54
C ARG A 137 11.88 0.53 41.66
N GLY A 138 11.05 1.60 41.57
CA GLY A 138 9.61 1.46 41.57
C GLY A 138 9.15 0.38 40.59
N PRO A 139 8.00 -0.28 40.84
CA PRO A 139 7.50 -1.34 39.95
C PRO A 139 7.38 -0.89 38.48
N ASP A 140 7.32 0.41 38.22
CA ASP A 140 7.05 1.00 36.90
C ASP A 140 8.29 1.43 36.10
N GLU A 141 9.52 1.41 36.66
CA GLU A 141 10.70 1.90 35.92
C GLU A 141 11.06 1.06 34.68
N LYS A 142 10.71 -0.23 34.66
CA LYS A 142 10.90 -1.07 33.46
C LYS A 142 9.82 -0.79 32.41
N GLU A 143 8.61 -0.46 32.85
CA GLU A 143 7.46 -0.16 32.00
C GLU A 143 7.51 1.28 31.45
N LEU A 144 8.25 2.19 32.08
CA LEU A 144 8.44 3.58 31.66
C LEU A 144 9.60 3.80 30.67
N ARG A 145 10.16 2.74 30.09
CA ARG A 145 11.15 2.90 29.01
C ARG A 145 10.44 3.19 27.70
N PRO A 146 10.92 4.17 26.93
CA PRO A 146 10.31 4.52 25.62
C PRO A 146 10.11 3.32 24.71
N GLU A 147 11.07 2.39 24.70
CA GLU A 147 11.03 1.16 23.91
C GLU A 147 9.92 0.22 24.36
N ALA A 148 9.74 0.02 25.66
CA ALA A 148 8.69 -0.86 26.20
C ALA A 148 7.28 -0.31 25.91
N ILE A 149 7.11 1.03 25.97
CA ILE A 149 5.87 1.69 25.60
C ILE A 149 5.63 1.55 24.10
N TRP A 150 6.67 1.73 23.29
CA TRP A 150 6.59 1.57 21.84
C TRP A 150 6.18 0.15 21.44
N ASP A 151 6.82 -0.87 22.02
CA ASP A 151 6.55 -2.28 21.71
C ASP A 151 5.10 -2.67 22.04
N ARG A 152 4.51 -2.06 23.08
CA ARG A 152 3.15 -2.41 23.53
C ARG A 152 2.05 -1.56 22.91
N TRP A 153 2.27 -0.26 22.72
CA TRP A 153 1.23 0.70 22.28
C TRP A 153 1.64 1.55 21.07
N GLY A 154 2.87 1.40 20.58
CA GLY A 154 3.42 2.26 19.53
C GLY A 154 2.58 2.32 18.26
N GLN A 155 2.06 1.18 17.80
CA GLN A 155 1.21 1.13 16.61
C GLN A 155 -0.07 1.96 16.79
N ARG A 156 -0.73 1.85 17.93
CA ARG A 156 -1.94 2.62 18.22
C ARG A 156 -1.67 4.12 18.34
N ILE A 157 -0.60 4.50 19.05
CA ILE A 157 -0.21 5.91 19.19
C ILE A 157 0.10 6.50 17.82
N ARG A 158 0.80 5.75 16.97
CA ARG A 158 1.11 6.12 15.59
C ARG A 158 -0.16 6.34 14.76
N GLU A 159 -1.13 5.43 14.82
CA GLU A 159 -2.40 5.54 14.09
C GLU A 159 -3.22 6.76 14.54
N GLN A 160 -3.31 7.01 15.84
CA GLN A 160 -3.98 8.18 16.39
C GLN A 160 -3.29 9.49 15.99
N LEU A 161 -1.94 9.52 16.08
CA LEU A 161 -1.17 10.68 15.66
C LEU A 161 -1.37 10.97 14.18
N ARG A 162 -1.29 9.95 13.33
CA ARG A 162 -1.54 10.07 11.91
C ARG A 162 -2.91 10.67 11.61
N ALA A 163 -3.96 10.16 12.24
CA ALA A 163 -5.31 10.69 12.09
C ALA A 163 -5.43 12.18 12.50
N ARG A 164 -4.71 12.59 13.56
CA ARG A 164 -4.67 14.01 14.01
C ARG A 164 -3.88 14.89 13.05
N LEU A 165 -2.74 14.42 12.53
CA LEU A 165 -1.94 15.14 11.53
C LEU A 165 -2.70 15.30 10.21
N GLU A 166 -3.41 14.27 9.75
CA GLU A 166 -4.27 14.31 8.55
C GLU A 166 -5.42 15.33 8.71
N ALA A 167 -5.98 15.46 9.91
CA ALA A 167 -7.05 16.42 10.19
C ALA A 167 -6.55 17.85 10.38
N SER A 168 -5.25 18.07 10.63
CA SER A 168 -4.68 19.39 10.90
C SER A 168 -4.28 20.11 9.60
N PRO A 169 -4.71 21.38 9.39
CA PRO A 169 -4.28 22.16 8.23
C PRO A 169 -2.82 22.61 8.33
N ASP A 170 -2.22 22.54 9.51
CA ASP A 170 -0.86 23.05 9.78
C ASP A 170 0.22 22.11 9.31
N PHE A 171 -0.11 20.85 9.05
CA PHE A 171 0.84 19.85 8.57
C PHE A 171 0.60 19.47 7.11
N VAL A 172 1.66 19.03 6.46
CA VAL A 172 1.66 18.50 5.11
C VAL A 172 2.33 17.14 5.12
N GLN A 173 1.71 16.18 4.44
CA GLN A 173 2.27 14.86 4.21
C GLN A 173 2.85 14.77 2.79
N VAL A 174 4.06 14.21 2.69
CA VAL A 174 4.69 13.82 1.42
C VAL A 174 5.28 12.42 1.60
N GLY A 175 4.70 11.45 0.91
CA GLY A 175 5.03 10.04 1.15
C GLY A 175 4.62 9.60 2.56
N ASP A 176 5.60 9.14 3.33
CA ASP A 176 5.45 8.75 4.74
C ASP A 176 5.94 9.81 5.74
N HIS A 177 6.43 10.95 5.23
CA HIS A 177 6.94 12.04 6.04
C HIS A 177 5.92 13.17 6.21
N TRP A 178 6.03 13.84 7.36
CA TRP A 178 5.23 14.99 7.77
C TRP A 178 6.11 16.19 8.03
N PHE A 179 5.61 17.38 7.73
CA PHE A 179 6.28 18.62 8.04
C PHE A 179 5.27 19.78 8.21
N PRO A 180 5.55 20.79 9.06
CA PRO A 180 4.69 21.95 9.20
C PRO A 180 4.63 22.78 7.92
N ARG A 181 3.42 23.10 7.49
CA ARG A 181 3.16 23.90 6.28
C ARG A 181 3.86 25.27 6.30
N ALA A 182 3.84 25.93 7.45
CA ALA A 182 4.41 27.27 7.62
C ALA A 182 5.95 27.31 7.53
N LEU A 183 6.61 26.16 7.67
CA LEU A 183 8.08 26.05 7.62
C LEU A 183 8.59 25.50 6.29
N LEU A 184 7.71 25.22 5.32
CA LEU A 184 8.13 24.81 3.98
C LEU A 184 8.93 25.92 3.30
N VAL A 185 9.89 25.52 2.46
CA VAL A 185 10.54 26.43 1.52
C VAL A 185 9.50 26.94 0.52
N GLU A 186 9.40 28.25 0.37
CA GLU A 186 8.46 28.85 -0.56
C GLU A 186 8.89 28.59 -2.00
N LEU A 187 8.05 27.90 -2.76
CA LEU A 187 8.19 27.69 -4.19
C LEU A 187 7.09 28.45 -4.91
N HIS A 188 7.48 29.47 -5.66
CA HIS A 188 6.54 30.27 -6.46
C HIS A 188 6.41 29.70 -7.88
N GLU A 189 5.47 30.22 -8.66
CA GLU A 189 5.16 29.76 -10.02
C GLU A 189 6.39 29.75 -10.95
N GLY A 190 7.32 30.70 -10.79
CA GLY A 190 8.56 30.73 -11.58
C GLY A 190 9.44 29.49 -11.37
N HIS A 191 9.54 28.97 -10.14
CA HIS A 191 10.26 27.72 -9.88
C HIS A 191 9.56 26.54 -10.55
N LEU A 192 8.22 26.46 -10.50
CA LEU A 192 7.45 25.39 -11.13
C LEU A 192 7.56 25.42 -12.65
N ASN A 193 7.62 26.61 -13.25
CA ASN A 193 7.88 26.78 -14.69
C ASN A 193 9.29 26.33 -15.09
N LEU A 194 10.29 26.52 -14.22
CA LEU A 194 11.63 25.97 -14.44
C LEU A 194 11.64 24.45 -14.36
N VAL A 195 10.95 23.86 -13.38
CA VAL A 195 10.78 22.41 -13.31
C VAL A 195 10.10 21.86 -14.57
N GLU A 196 9.04 22.51 -15.03
CA GLU A 196 8.37 22.12 -16.27
C GLU A 196 9.34 22.15 -17.47
N ALA A 197 10.12 23.22 -17.62
CA ALA A 197 11.09 23.34 -18.69
C ALA A 197 12.19 22.26 -18.64
N VAL A 198 12.69 21.94 -17.44
CA VAL A 198 13.69 20.87 -17.25
C VAL A 198 13.11 19.51 -17.63
N LEU A 199 11.91 19.19 -17.17
CA LEU A 199 11.22 17.94 -17.53
C LEU A 199 10.94 17.87 -19.03
N ASP A 200 10.53 18.99 -19.66
CA ASP A 200 10.26 19.05 -21.10
C ASP A 200 11.49 18.70 -21.94
N VAL A 201 12.67 19.25 -21.58
CA VAL A 201 13.95 18.92 -22.22
C VAL A 201 14.31 17.44 -22.08
N HIS A 202 13.85 16.78 -20.99
CA HIS A 202 14.05 15.37 -20.75
C HIS A 202 12.88 14.50 -21.22
N ASN A 203 12.15 14.91 -22.25
CA ASN A 203 11.01 14.18 -22.81
C ASN A 203 9.90 13.88 -21.80
N GLY A 204 9.64 14.82 -20.92
CA GLY A 204 8.64 14.69 -19.85
C GLY A 204 9.17 14.13 -18.53
N GLY A 205 10.36 13.57 -18.50
CA GLY A 205 10.95 12.87 -17.35
C GLY A 205 11.10 11.35 -17.59
N PRO A 206 11.15 10.51 -16.54
CA PRO A 206 11.03 10.90 -15.14
C PRO A 206 12.32 11.45 -14.55
N LEU A 207 12.23 12.43 -13.67
CA LEU A 207 13.37 12.96 -12.90
C LEU A 207 13.06 12.95 -11.40
N SER A 208 14.09 12.71 -10.60
CA SER A 208 14.01 12.82 -9.13
C SER A 208 14.03 14.29 -8.67
N PRO A 209 13.53 14.59 -7.47
CA PRO A 209 13.65 15.93 -6.90
C PRO A 209 15.09 16.41 -6.79
N GLU A 210 16.03 15.50 -6.52
CA GLU A 210 17.45 15.78 -6.42
C GLU A 210 18.06 16.21 -7.77
N GLU A 211 17.55 15.69 -8.89
CA GLU A 211 17.93 16.10 -10.24
C GLU A 211 17.29 17.43 -10.64
N LEU A 212 16.11 17.77 -10.12
CA LEU A 212 15.39 19.01 -10.39
C LEU A 212 15.95 20.20 -9.58
N LEU A 213 16.30 19.98 -8.31
CA LEU A 213 16.75 21.02 -7.38
C LEU A 213 17.93 21.89 -7.88
N PRO A 214 18.95 21.36 -8.57
CA PRO A 214 20.07 22.18 -9.07
C PRO A 214 19.67 23.27 -10.08
N HIS A 215 18.51 23.14 -10.71
CA HIS A 215 17.96 24.11 -11.66
C HIS A 215 17.14 25.22 -10.97
N LEU A 216 16.92 25.10 -9.64
CA LEU A 216 16.15 26.05 -8.85
C LEU A 216 17.07 26.85 -7.94
N GLU A 217 16.95 28.17 -7.95
CA GLU A 217 17.69 29.07 -7.09
C GLU A 217 17.09 29.08 -5.66
N LEU A 218 17.19 27.96 -4.95
CA LEU A 218 16.72 27.86 -3.57
C LEU A 218 17.82 28.16 -2.56
N PRO A 219 17.48 28.68 -1.35
CA PRO A 219 18.46 29.01 -0.31
C PRO A 219 19.38 27.82 0.03
N ALA A 220 20.68 28.02 -0.05
CA ALA A 220 21.67 26.95 0.15
C ALA A 220 21.85 26.55 1.63
N ASP A 221 21.45 27.41 2.56
CA ASP A 221 21.48 27.23 4.02
C ASP A 221 20.35 26.30 4.51
N VAL A 222 19.32 26.03 3.69
CA VAL A 222 18.25 25.10 4.00
C VAL A 222 18.72 23.66 3.76
N PRO A 223 18.49 22.73 4.73
CA PRO A 223 18.85 21.32 4.57
C PRO A 223 18.26 20.68 3.32
N LEU A 224 19.05 19.85 2.62
CA LEU A 224 18.61 19.16 1.40
C LEU A 224 17.30 18.37 1.59
N PRO A 225 17.10 17.59 2.68
CA PRO A 225 15.84 16.88 2.89
C PRO A 225 14.61 17.80 2.93
N LEU A 226 14.74 19.01 3.51
CA LEU A 226 13.65 19.98 3.55
C LEU A 226 13.40 20.59 2.17
N ARG A 227 14.43 20.88 1.38
CA ARG A 227 14.27 21.35 -0.01
C ARG A 227 13.57 20.30 -0.88
N VAL A 228 13.98 19.03 -0.77
CA VAL A 228 13.34 17.88 -1.46
C VAL A 228 11.89 17.76 -1.06
N PHE A 229 11.59 17.79 0.25
CA PHE A 229 10.22 17.69 0.75
C PHE A 229 9.35 18.85 0.26
N SER A 230 9.86 20.08 0.32
CA SER A 230 9.14 21.29 -0.11
C SER A 230 8.84 21.27 -1.62
N LEU A 231 9.81 20.83 -2.43
CA LEU A 231 9.62 20.65 -3.86
C LEU A 231 8.54 19.61 -4.14
N ASN A 232 8.62 18.43 -3.54
CA ASN A 232 7.60 17.39 -3.68
C ASN A 232 6.21 17.90 -3.26
N ALA A 233 6.12 18.63 -2.13
CA ALA A 233 4.86 19.20 -1.66
C ALA A 233 4.25 20.23 -2.62
N ALA A 234 5.09 20.98 -3.34
CA ALA A 234 4.65 21.92 -4.35
C ALA A 234 4.19 21.21 -5.63
N LEU A 235 4.96 20.23 -6.11
CA LEU A 235 4.64 19.46 -7.32
C LEU A 235 3.36 18.64 -7.18
N TYR A 236 3.08 18.06 -6.01
CA TYR A 236 1.81 17.37 -5.75
C TYR A 236 0.55 18.27 -5.88
N ARG A 237 0.71 19.57 -5.71
CA ARG A 237 -0.40 20.52 -5.80
C ARG A 237 -0.62 21.06 -7.21
N ASP A 238 0.37 20.94 -8.08
CA ASP A 238 0.32 21.47 -9.43
C ASP A 238 -0.11 20.38 -10.43
N PRO A 239 -1.24 20.54 -11.12
CA PRO A 239 -1.79 19.53 -12.02
C PRO A 239 -0.94 19.23 -13.26
N ARG A 240 0.11 20.02 -13.52
CA ARG A 240 1.04 19.78 -14.65
C ARG A 240 1.93 18.56 -14.42
N PHE A 241 2.17 18.21 -13.16
CA PHE A 241 3.11 17.16 -12.76
C PHE A 241 2.37 15.92 -12.26
N ASP A 242 2.95 14.77 -12.51
CA ASP A 242 2.52 13.49 -11.92
C ASP A 242 3.70 12.78 -11.25
N GLU A 243 3.49 12.25 -10.06
CA GLU A 243 4.48 11.44 -9.38
C GLU A 243 4.33 10.00 -9.87
N VAL A 244 5.38 9.47 -10.48
CA VAL A 244 5.36 8.19 -11.19
C VAL A 244 6.39 7.19 -10.66
N GLY A 245 6.98 7.48 -9.51
CA GLY A 245 8.03 6.65 -8.91
C GLY A 245 7.52 5.33 -8.34
N PRO A 246 8.29 4.26 -8.46
CA PRO A 246 8.04 3.04 -7.70
C PRO A 246 8.20 3.29 -6.19
N ALA A 247 7.71 2.35 -5.37
CA ALA A 247 7.80 2.46 -3.93
C ALA A 247 9.24 2.75 -3.45
N GLY A 248 9.38 3.75 -2.57
CA GLY A 248 10.68 4.19 -2.05
C GLY A 248 11.38 5.29 -2.86
N GLN A 249 10.87 5.67 -4.02
CA GLN A 249 11.42 6.73 -4.87
C GLN A 249 10.36 7.80 -5.16
N PHE A 250 10.81 9.03 -5.36
CA PHE A 250 10.02 10.11 -5.93
C PHE A 250 10.55 10.39 -7.34
N LEU A 251 9.70 10.22 -8.34
CA LEU A 251 10.02 10.54 -9.73
C LEU A 251 8.89 11.35 -10.33
N TRP A 252 9.22 12.47 -10.94
CA TRP A 252 8.26 13.41 -11.49
C TRP A 252 8.22 13.36 -13.00
N PHE A 253 7.01 13.41 -13.56
CA PHE A 253 6.75 13.39 -14.98
C PHE A 253 5.76 14.50 -15.38
N LEU A 254 5.88 15.02 -16.61
CA LEU A 254 4.90 15.95 -17.16
C LEU A 254 3.66 15.21 -17.62
N ARG A 255 2.52 15.46 -16.98
CA ARG A 255 1.25 14.80 -17.29
C ARG A 255 0.84 14.93 -18.74
N ARG A 256 1.06 16.10 -19.38
CA ARG A 256 0.75 16.32 -20.79
C ARG A 256 1.57 15.48 -21.77
N MET A 257 2.69 14.92 -21.32
CA MET A 257 3.60 14.08 -22.12
C MET A 257 3.44 12.60 -21.84
N GLU A 258 2.57 12.22 -20.92
CA GLU A 258 2.20 10.82 -20.72
C GLU A 258 1.53 10.27 -21.98
N PRO A 259 1.77 8.98 -22.35
CA PRO A 259 1.04 8.33 -23.43
C PRO A 259 -0.48 8.42 -23.25
N LEU A 260 -1.23 8.54 -24.36
CA LEU A 260 -2.69 8.61 -24.30
C LEU A 260 -3.29 7.39 -23.59
N GLU A 261 -2.71 6.22 -23.79
CA GLU A 261 -3.13 4.95 -23.16
C GLU A 261 -2.85 4.92 -21.66
N VAL A 262 -2.02 5.82 -21.14
CA VAL A 262 -1.83 6.02 -19.69
C VAL A 262 -2.87 7.01 -19.16
N GLN A 263 -3.22 8.03 -19.93
CA GLN A 263 -4.22 9.03 -19.56
C GLN A 263 -5.65 8.52 -19.71
N GLU A 264 -5.94 7.68 -20.72
CA GLU A 264 -7.26 7.16 -21.02
C GLU A 264 -7.23 5.65 -21.27
N THR A 265 -8.32 4.97 -20.87
CA THR A 265 -8.45 3.54 -21.14
C THR A 265 -8.58 3.28 -22.65
N PRO A 266 -7.70 2.47 -23.25
CA PRO A 266 -7.82 2.08 -24.65
C PRO A 266 -9.20 1.55 -24.98
N PRO A 267 -9.80 1.92 -26.13
CA PRO A 267 -11.17 1.53 -26.48
C PRO A 267 -11.41 0.01 -26.45
N ARG A 268 -10.39 -0.78 -26.76
CA ARG A 268 -10.47 -2.24 -26.74
C ARG A 268 -10.50 -2.86 -25.34
N LEU A 269 -10.07 -2.12 -24.30
CA LEU A 269 -10.13 -2.53 -22.90
C LEU A 269 -11.37 -2.03 -22.18
N GLN A 270 -12.16 -1.15 -22.81
CA GLN A 270 -13.40 -0.66 -22.22
C GLN A 270 -14.41 -1.80 -22.11
N GLY A 271 -14.64 -2.27 -20.90
CA GLY A 271 -15.57 -3.33 -20.53
C GLY A 271 -16.27 -2.99 -19.22
N ARG A 272 -17.27 -3.77 -18.86
CA ARG A 272 -17.94 -3.64 -17.57
C ARG A 272 -17.32 -4.63 -16.59
N PRO A 273 -16.86 -4.16 -15.40
CA PRO A 273 -16.42 -5.05 -14.33
C PRO A 273 -17.57 -6.01 -13.95
N TYR A 274 -17.21 -7.22 -13.59
CA TYR A 274 -18.17 -8.19 -13.11
C TYR A 274 -18.65 -7.81 -11.70
N GLY A 275 -19.96 -7.65 -11.56
CA GLY A 275 -20.63 -7.34 -10.27
C GLY A 275 -21.64 -8.39 -9.86
N GLY A 276 -21.66 -9.57 -10.53
CA GLY A 276 -22.60 -10.65 -10.26
C GLY A 276 -22.16 -11.61 -9.16
N ASP A 277 -22.97 -12.62 -8.91
CA ASP A 277 -22.73 -13.66 -7.93
C ASP A 277 -22.06 -14.89 -8.57
N ARG A 278 -20.76 -15.07 -8.32
CA ARG A 278 -19.99 -16.24 -8.80
C ARG A 278 -20.55 -17.59 -8.33
N ALA A 279 -21.39 -17.61 -7.28
CA ALA A 279 -22.01 -18.84 -6.81
C ALA A 279 -23.02 -19.44 -7.82
N ARG A 280 -23.46 -18.65 -8.79
CA ARG A 280 -24.35 -19.11 -9.89
C ARG A 280 -23.61 -19.96 -10.92
N LEU A 281 -22.31 -19.85 -11.01
CA LEU A 281 -21.48 -20.67 -11.89
C LEU A 281 -21.16 -22.00 -11.20
N ASP A 282 -21.06 -23.05 -12.00
CA ASP A 282 -20.54 -24.33 -11.57
C ASP A 282 -19.06 -24.21 -11.14
N GLU A 283 -18.57 -25.18 -10.34
CA GLU A 283 -17.23 -25.13 -9.76
C GLU A 283 -16.12 -25.11 -10.83
N ALA A 284 -16.30 -25.89 -11.92
CA ALA A 284 -15.34 -25.93 -13.01
C ALA A 284 -15.27 -24.59 -13.74
N LEU A 285 -16.41 -23.93 -13.99
CA LEU A 285 -16.45 -22.60 -14.60
C LEU A 285 -15.84 -21.52 -13.71
N ARG A 286 -16.07 -21.59 -12.39
CA ARG A 286 -15.41 -20.67 -11.43
C ARG A 286 -13.90 -20.83 -11.44
N ARG A 287 -13.40 -22.06 -11.45
CA ARG A 287 -11.97 -22.36 -11.55
C ARG A 287 -11.39 -21.82 -12.86
N ILE A 288 -12.05 -22.09 -13.99
CA ILE A 288 -11.60 -21.59 -15.31
C ILE A 288 -11.58 -20.06 -15.34
N ALA A 289 -12.59 -19.38 -14.79
CA ALA A 289 -12.61 -17.93 -14.70
C ALA A 289 -11.45 -17.38 -13.86
N ALA A 290 -11.16 -18.01 -12.71
CA ALA A 290 -10.01 -17.66 -11.87
C ALA A 290 -8.65 -17.91 -12.57
N GLU A 291 -8.54 -18.95 -13.38
CA GLU A 291 -7.33 -19.27 -14.16
C GLU A 291 -7.11 -18.31 -15.34
N ILE A 292 -8.20 -17.80 -15.96
CA ILE A 292 -8.15 -16.74 -16.98
C ILE A 292 -7.56 -15.46 -16.40
N ASP A 293 -7.93 -15.12 -15.14
CA ASP A 293 -7.39 -14.01 -14.37
C ASP A 293 -7.56 -12.67 -15.10
N ASP A 294 -8.81 -12.37 -15.45
CA ASP A 294 -9.20 -11.14 -16.15
C ASP A 294 -9.33 -9.97 -15.16
N GLU A 295 -8.78 -8.80 -15.49
CA GLU A 295 -8.78 -7.62 -14.63
C GLU A 295 -10.19 -7.06 -14.34
N LEU A 296 -11.17 -7.38 -15.19
CA LEU A 296 -12.57 -6.98 -14.98
C LEU A 296 -13.35 -7.98 -14.09
N SER A 297 -12.78 -9.15 -13.81
CA SER A 297 -13.38 -10.17 -12.91
C SER A 297 -13.33 -9.75 -11.44
N ASP A 298 -12.37 -8.92 -11.02
CA ASP A 298 -12.25 -8.45 -9.64
C ASP A 298 -12.55 -6.95 -9.58
N PRO A 299 -13.59 -6.50 -8.84
CA PRO A 299 -13.89 -5.08 -8.69
C PRO A 299 -12.87 -4.34 -7.82
N GLU A 300 -12.11 -5.04 -6.97
CA GLU A 300 -11.16 -4.41 -6.05
C GLU A 300 -9.90 -3.90 -6.77
N GLU A 301 -9.40 -2.76 -6.31
CA GLU A 301 -8.13 -2.22 -6.75
C GLU A 301 -6.97 -3.01 -6.13
N ILE A 302 -5.88 -3.18 -6.91
CA ILE A 302 -4.67 -3.83 -6.43
C ILE A 302 -3.96 -2.92 -5.44
N ARG A 303 -3.75 -3.40 -4.22
CA ARG A 303 -3.05 -2.66 -3.16
C ARG A 303 -1.53 -2.79 -3.31
N PRO A 304 -0.77 -1.70 -3.05
CA PRO A 304 0.69 -1.74 -3.00
C PRO A 304 1.19 -2.77 -1.98
N GLY A 305 2.28 -3.46 -2.31
CA GLY A 305 2.95 -4.37 -1.36
C GLY A 305 2.51 -5.83 -1.42
N LEU A 306 1.61 -6.21 -2.33
CA LEU A 306 1.13 -7.60 -2.45
C LEU A 306 2.02 -8.52 -3.30
N GLY A 307 3.23 -8.11 -3.72
CA GLY A 307 3.96 -8.88 -4.70
C GLY A 307 5.38 -9.27 -4.30
N GLU A 308 5.63 -10.57 -4.19
CA GLU A 308 6.96 -11.16 -3.99
C GLU A 308 7.32 -12.20 -5.07
N ALA A 309 6.47 -12.39 -6.10
CA ALA A 309 6.79 -13.34 -7.15
C ALA A 309 7.94 -12.83 -8.03
N ASP A 310 8.93 -13.69 -8.30
CA ASP A 310 10.01 -13.39 -9.23
C ASP A 310 9.55 -13.44 -10.69
N GLU A 311 8.58 -14.28 -11.00
CA GLU A 311 8.03 -14.47 -12.34
C GLU A 311 6.53 -14.75 -12.30
N VAL A 312 5.82 -14.19 -13.26
CA VAL A 312 4.39 -14.49 -13.51
C VAL A 312 4.21 -14.78 -15.00
N ILE A 313 3.42 -15.81 -15.29
CA ILE A 313 3.04 -16.18 -16.65
C ILE A 313 1.60 -15.76 -16.90
N TRP A 314 1.39 -15.05 -17.99
CA TRP A 314 0.07 -14.61 -18.45
C TRP A 314 -0.27 -15.25 -19.79
N VAL A 315 -1.53 -15.66 -19.97
CA VAL A 315 -2.09 -16.14 -21.25
C VAL A 315 -2.58 -14.94 -22.03
N ALA A 316 -1.92 -14.60 -23.12
CA ALA A 316 -2.23 -13.39 -23.90
C ALA A 316 -3.66 -13.37 -24.41
N SER A 317 -4.33 -12.21 -24.30
CA SER A 317 -5.67 -12.00 -24.83
C SER A 317 -5.67 -10.89 -25.89
N TYR A 318 -6.54 -10.99 -26.87
CA TYR A 318 -6.55 -10.09 -28.04
C TYR A 318 -6.74 -8.61 -27.69
N PRO A 319 -7.63 -8.22 -26.74
CA PRO A 319 -7.78 -6.81 -26.36
C PRO A 319 -6.48 -6.19 -25.86
N HIS A 320 -5.73 -6.90 -25.05
CA HIS A 320 -4.43 -6.45 -24.53
C HIS A 320 -3.36 -6.39 -25.61
N LEU A 321 -3.28 -7.40 -26.47
CA LEU A 321 -2.33 -7.38 -27.60
C LEU A 321 -2.54 -6.16 -28.49
N ARG A 322 -3.79 -5.84 -28.82
CA ARG A 322 -4.12 -4.68 -29.67
C ARG A 322 -3.89 -3.34 -28.98
N SER A 323 -4.05 -3.29 -27.67
CA SER A 323 -3.83 -2.09 -26.86
C SER A 323 -2.37 -1.90 -26.44
N GLY A 324 -1.49 -2.87 -26.70
CA GLY A 324 -0.11 -2.83 -26.20
C GLY A 324 0.00 -2.91 -24.67
N THR A 325 -0.92 -3.64 -24.04
CA THR A 325 -1.06 -3.72 -22.59
C THR A 325 -0.99 -5.16 -22.08
N ALA A 326 -0.86 -5.33 -20.77
CA ALA A 326 -1.09 -6.58 -20.04
C ALA A 326 -2.03 -6.31 -18.86
N PRO A 327 -2.86 -7.29 -18.42
CA PRO A 327 -3.76 -7.07 -17.30
C PRO A 327 -3.00 -6.91 -16.00
N LEU A 328 -3.47 -6.02 -15.13
CA LEU A 328 -2.99 -5.86 -13.78
C LEU A 328 -4.01 -6.50 -12.82
N THR A 329 -3.74 -7.74 -12.43
CA THR A 329 -4.55 -8.56 -11.54
C THR A 329 -3.81 -8.80 -10.22
N ARG A 330 -4.42 -9.51 -9.27
CA ARG A 330 -3.71 -9.93 -8.05
C ARG A 330 -2.50 -10.82 -8.35
N ARG A 331 -2.55 -11.62 -9.42
CA ARG A 331 -1.46 -12.50 -9.84
C ARG A 331 -0.37 -11.73 -10.58
N THR A 332 -0.73 -11.00 -11.62
CA THR A 332 0.26 -10.24 -12.41
C THR A 332 0.84 -9.07 -11.63
N GLY A 333 0.06 -8.45 -10.75
CA GLY A 333 0.52 -7.40 -9.84
C GLY A 333 1.64 -7.81 -8.88
N GLN A 334 1.85 -9.13 -8.69
CA GLN A 334 2.97 -9.62 -7.86
C GLN A 334 4.35 -9.35 -8.45
N VAL A 335 4.46 -9.12 -9.74
CA VAL A 335 5.74 -8.91 -10.42
C VAL A 335 5.94 -7.46 -10.83
N PHE A 336 4.87 -6.72 -11.12
CA PHE A 336 4.96 -5.33 -11.54
C PHE A 336 5.32 -4.40 -10.38
N PRO A 337 6.07 -3.30 -10.65
CA PRO A 337 6.36 -2.32 -9.63
C PRO A 337 5.07 -1.63 -9.16
N LEU A 338 4.98 -1.45 -7.85
CA LEU A 338 3.89 -0.69 -7.22
C LEU A 338 4.48 0.55 -6.56
N GLY A 339 3.71 1.62 -6.47
CA GLY A 339 4.10 2.90 -5.91
C GLY A 339 2.96 3.55 -5.12
N ARG A 340 3.17 4.79 -4.72
CA ARG A 340 2.20 5.57 -3.94
C ARG A 340 1.01 6.01 -4.78
N THR A 341 1.26 6.31 -6.05
CA THR A 341 0.31 6.85 -7.02
C THR A 341 -0.33 5.75 -7.86
N HIS A 342 -1.28 6.13 -8.70
CA HIS A 342 -1.96 5.20 -9.61
C HIS A 342 -1.17 4.92 -10.88
N ARG A 343 -0.17 5.74 -11.22
CA ARG A 343 0.65 5.64 -12.42
C ARG A 343 2.10 5.50 -12.04
N ILE A 344 2.73 4.39 -12.46
CA ILE A 344 4.11 4.10 -12.12
C ILE A 344 4.89 3.85 -13.39
N ARG A 345 5.97 4.60 -13.55
CA ARG A 345 6.88 4.50 -14.68
C ARG A 345 8.01 3.52 -14.33
N PHE A 346 8.28 2.59 -15.25
CA PHE A 346 9.37 1.63 -15.13
C PHE A 346 9.92 1.30 -16.51
N GLU A 347 10.87 0.38 -16.63
CA GLU A 347 11.42 -0.09 -17.89
C GLU A 347 11.12 -1.56 -18.12
N PHE A 348 10.68 -1.90 -19.35
CA PHE A 348 10.74 -3.25 -19.85
C PHE A 348 12.12 -3.53 -20.43
N GLU A 349 12.60 -4.77 -20.25
CA GLU A 349 13.79 -5.33 -20.88
C GLU A 349 13.41 -6.60 -21.63
N ASP A 350 13.79 -6.68 -22.91
CA ASP A 350 13.79 -7.93 -23.64
C ASP A 350 15.19 -8.58 -23.49
N PRO A 351 15.34 -9.67 -22.75
CA PRO A 351 16.64 -10.28 -22.50
C PRO A 351 17.24 -10.97 -23.76
N VAL A 352 16.44 -11.17 -24.81
CA VAL A 352 16.92 -11.77 -26.07
C VAL A 352 17.64 -10.72 -26.92
N SER A 353 17.06 -9.54 -27.08
CA SER A 353 17.64 -8.44 -27.85
C SER A 353 18.47 -7.46 -27.02
N GLY A 354 18.33 -7.48 -25.69
CA GLY A 354 18.91 -6.47 -24.79
C GLY A 354 18.23 -5.11 -24.87
N ARG A 355 17.15 -4.97 -25.63
CA ARG A 355 16.42 -3.70 -25.80
C ARG A 355 15.65 -3.37 -24.53
N ARG A 356 15.68 -2.10 -24.14
CA ARG A 356 14.86 -1.53 -23.05
C ARG A 356 13.93 -0.46 -23.60
N TRP A 357 12.75 -0.34 -22.99
CA TRP A 357 11.76 0.68 -23.35
C TRP A 357 10.81 0.96 -22.20
N PRO A 358 10.12 2.11 -22.25
CA PRO A 358 9.19 2.56 -21.24
C PRO A 358 8.01 1.60 -21.00
N GLY A 359 7.76 1.29 -19.69
CA GLY A 359 6.56 0.64 -19.20
C GLY A 359 5.81 1.52 -18.21
N TRP A 360 4.49 1.38 -18.14
CA TRP A 360 3.61 2.10 -17.24
C TRP A 360 2.64 1.17 -16.55
N VAL A 361 2.60 1.18 -15.23
CA VAL A 361 1.51 0.59 -14.46
C VAL A 361 0.40 1.63 -14.32
N VAL A 362 -0.82 1.31 -14.74
CA VAL A 362 -2.01 2.16 -14.62
C VAL A 362 -3.00 1.47 -13.68
N ARG A 363 -2.81 1.65 -12.36
CA ARG A 363 -3.54 0.92 -11.31
C ARG A 363 -5.03 1.16 -11.34
N GLU A 364 -5.45 2.41 -11.48
CA GLU A 364 -6.86 2.80 -11.52
C GLU A 364 -7.66 2.12 -12.64
N ARG A 365 -6.95 1.69 -13.71
CA ARG A 365 -7.52 1.03 -14.89
C ARG A 365 -7.12 -0.42 -15.05
N LYS A 366 -6.34 -0.94 -14.11
CA LYS A 366 -5.95 -2.34 -13.98
C LYS A 366 -5.22 -2.92 -15.19
N TYR A 367 -4.31 -2.17 -15.77
CA TYR A 367 -3.41 -2.68 -16.81
C TYR A 367 -2.01 -2.07 -16.70
N VAL A 368 -1.10 -2.72 -17.40
CA VAL A 368 0.26 -2.24 -17.66
C VAL A 368 0.38 -1.94 -19.14
N PHE A 369 0.94 -0.78 -19.51
CA PHE A 369 1.11 -0.32 -20.88
C PHE A 369 2.59 -0.28 -21.31
N GLY A 370 2.85 -0.39 -22.62
CA GLY A 370 4.17 -0.27 -23.24
C GLY A 370 4.61 -1.50 -24.04
N LEU A 371 3.74 -2.48 -24.30
CA LEU A 371 4.11 -3.76 -24.90
C LEU A 371 3.81 -3.89 -26.40
N LYS A 372 3.22 -2.87 -27.04
CA LYS A 372 2.72 -2.97 -28.43
C LYS A 372 3.77 -3.38 -29.42
N GLU A 373 4.90 -2.67 -29.46
CA GLU A 373 6.00 -2.95 -30.41
C GLU A 373 6.63 -4.33 -30.16
N TRP A 374 6.71 -4.75 -28.91
CA TRP A 374 7.22 -6.06 -28.55
C TRP A 374 6.27 -7.17 -29.02
N TYR A 375 4.96 -7.02 -28.84
CA TYR A 375 3.96 -7.97 -29.34
C TYR A 375 4.01 -8.09 -30.87
N GLU A 376 4.16 -6.98 -31.57
CA GLU A 376 4.27 -6.96 -33.03
C GLU A 376 5.57 -7.62 -33.51
N ALA A 377 6.70 -7.29 -32.90
CA ALA A 377 8.01 -7.85 -33.24
C ALA A 377 8.07 -9.38 -33.09
N TYR A 378 7.45 -9.89 -32.02
CA TYR A 378 7.39 -11.33 -31.75
C TYR A 378 6.14 -12.02 -32.31
N GLN A 379 5.27 -11.30 -33.02
CA GLN A 379 4.02 -11.80 -33.61
C GLN A 379 3.16 -12.59 -32.60
N VAL A 380 3.07 -12.06 -31.36
CA VAL A 380 2.34 -12.69 -30.26
C VAL A 380 0.87 -12.85 -30.62
N GLN A 381 0.32 -14.05 -30.42
CA GLN A 381 -1.07 -14.38 -30.70
C GLN A 381 -1.87 -14.55 -29.40
N PRO A 382 -3.21 -14.32 -29.41
CA PRO A 382 -4.05 -14.71 -28.30
C PRO A 382 -3.87 -16.18 -27.92
N GLY A 383 -3.63 -16.44 -26.63
CA GLY A 383 -3.32 -17.79 -26.13
C GLY A 383 -1.84 -18.08 -25.94
N CYS A 384 -0.91 -17.27 -26.49
CA CYS A 384 0.52 -17.39 -26.21
C CYS A 384 0.82 -17.10 -24.74
N LEU A 385 1.85 -17.80 -24.20
CA LEU A 385 2.29 -17.62 -22.81
C LEU A 385 3.40 -16.57 -22.76
N VAL A 386 3.09 -15.44 -22.13
CA VAL A 386 4.01 -14.33 -21.89
C VAL A 386 4.48 -14.39 -20.44
N ALA A 387 5.79 -14.41 -20.23
CA ALA A 387 6.39 -14.39 -18.90
C ALA A 387 6.93 -12.99 -18.57
N PHE A 388 6.52 -12.49 -17.42
CA PHE A 388 7.04 -11.28 -16.80
C PHE A 388 7.92 -11.68 -15.63
N ARG A 389 9.18 -11.25 -15.63
CA ARG A 389 10.15 -11.59 -14.58
C ARG A 389 10.83 -10.33 -14.04
N ARG A 390 11.00 -10.25 -12.73
CA ARG A 390 11.79 -9.17 -12.12
C ARG A 390 13.24 -9.22 -12.57
N SER A 391 13.81 -8.06 -12.87
CA SER A 391 15.24 -7.91 -13.07
C SER A 391 15.95 -7.74 -11.72
N PRO A 392 17.22 -8.14 -11.57
CA PRO A 392 18.05 -7.73 -10.44
C PRO A 392 18.22 -6.21 -10.33
N GLU A 393 18.06 -5.48 -11.42
CA GLU A 393 18.09 -4.03 -11.48
C GLU A 393 16.72 -3.47 -11.09
N PRO A 394 16.65 -2.63 -10.03
CA PRO A 394 15.41 -2.00 -9.60
C PRO A 394 14.76 -1.17 -10.72
N GLY A 395 13.43 -1.24 -10.84
CA GLY A 395 12.70 -0.50 -11.85
C GLY A 395 12.73 -1.11 -13.25
N VAL A 396 13.39 -2.26 -13.45
CA VAL A 396 13.43 -3.00 -14.72
C VAL A 396 12.66 -4.29 -14.60
N LEU A 397 11.84 -4.60 -15.61
CA LEU A 397 11.09 -5.85 -15.72
C LEU A 397 11.38 -6.54 -17.04
N ARG A 398 11.74 -7.81 -16.98
CA ARG A 398 11.98 -8.65 -18.17
C ARG A 398 10.68 -9.22 -18.71
N VAL A 399 10.53 -9.16 -20.03
CA VAL A 399 9.40 -9.78 -20.74
C VAL A 399 9.93 -10.76 -21.78
N THR A 400 9.36 -11.98 -21.81
CA THR A 400 9.73 -13.03 -22.74
C THR A 400 8.52 -13.85 -23.17
N LEU A 401 8.57 -14.47 -24.34
CA LEU A 401 7.71 -15.60 -24.65
C LEU A 401 8.22 -16.86 -23.96
N ARG A 402 7.31 -17.61 -23.34
CA ARG A 402 7.68 -18.88 -22.75
C ARG A 402 7.94 -19.93 -23.85
N GLY A 403 8.96 -20.75 -23.64
CA GLY A 403 9.29 -21.89 -24.49
C GLY A 403 9.84 -21.52 -25.86
N ARG A 404 9.76 -22.49 -26.78
CA ARG A 404 10.30 -22.35 -28.13
C ARG A 404 9.21 -22.30 -29.19
N SER A 405 9.47 -21.58 -30.26
CA SER A 405 8.60 -21.56 -31.43
C SER A 405 8.39 -22.97 -32.01
N ARG A 406 7.11 -23.32 -32.27
CA ARG A 406 6.75 -24.62 -32.85
C ARG A 406 5.67 -24.48 -33.92
N ARG A 407 5.61 -25.41 -34.83
CA ARG A 407 4.58 -25.46 -35.87
C ARG A 407 3.52 -26.49 -35.48
N ASP A 408 2.26 -26.02 -35.39
CA ASP A 408 1.15 -26.85 -34.92
C ASP A 408 -0.14 -26.61 -35.69
N TRP A 409 -1.13 -27.48 -35.52
CA TRP A 409 -2.51 -27.27 -35.94
C TRP A 409 -3.21 -26.41 -34.93
N VAL A 410 -3.65 -25.23 -35.38
CA VAL A 410 -4.21 -24.20 -34.51
C VAL A 410 -5.48 -23.62 -35.09
N ARG A 411 -6.34 -23.06 -34.23
CA ARG A 411 -7.51 -22.30 -34.66
C ARG A 411 -7.04 -21.00 -35.26
N VAL A 412 -7.41 -20.76 -36.51
CA VAL A 412 -7.16 -19.52 -37.24
C VAL A 412 -8.50 -18.85 -37.45
N VAL A 413 -8.59 -17.54 -37.16
CA VAL A 413 -9.78 -16.73 -37.38
C VAL A 413 -9.58 -15.78 -38.54
N ARG A 414 -10.63 -15.64 -39.37
CA ARG A 414 -10.74 -14.68 -40.45
C ARG A 414 -12.08 -13.94 -40.38
N ALA A 415 -12.10 -12.74 -40.93
CA ALA A 415 -13.33 -12.00 -41.13
C ALA A 415 -13.84 -12.23 -42.55
N GLU A 416 -14.96 -12.91 -42.70
CA GLU A 416 -15.58 -13.21 -43.98
C GLU A 416 -17.05 -12.77 -43.96
N GLU A 417 -17.50 -12.03 -44.94
CA GLU A 417 -18.91 -11.58 -45.08
C GLU A 417 -19.50 -10.91 -43.85
N GLY A 418 -18.65 -10.24 -43.04
CA GLY A 418 -19.11 -9.57 -41.80
C GLY A 418 -19.23 -10.48 -40.58
N GLN A 419 -18.70 -11.69 -40.65
CA GLN A 419 -18.68 -12.68 -39.57
C GLN A 419 -17.28 -13.21 -39.29
N LEU A 420 -17.07 -13.83 -38.12
CA LEU A 420 -15.85 -14.55 -37.80
C LEU A 420 -15.99 -16.01 -38.24
N VAL A 421 -15.05 -16.46 -39.07
CA VAL A 421 -14.94 -17.84 -39.52
C VAL A 421 -13.68 -18.46 -38.92
N PHE A 422 -13.80 -19.66 -38.35
CA PHE A 422 -12.70 -20.37 -37.73
C PHE A 422 -12.35 -21.63 -38.51
N GLU A 423 -11.05 -21.86 -38.71
CA GLU A 423 -10.51 -23.04 -39.38
C GLU A 423 -9.33 -23.63 -38.61
N MET A 424 -9.09 -24.94 -38.73
CA MET A 424 -7.89 -25.57 -38.24
C MET A 424 -6.81 -25.56 -39.32
N LEU A 425 -5.79 -24.74 -39.10
CA LEU A 425 -4.68 -24.61 -40.05
C LEU A 425 -3.32 -24.83 -39.35
N ARG A 426 -2.34 -25.27 -40.12
CA ARG A 426 -1.00 -25.43 -39.60
C ARG A 426 -0.23 -24.11 -39.66
N ARG A 427 0.11 -23.55 -38.46
CA ARG A 427 0.82 -22.29 -38.33
C ARG A 427 2.06 -22.43 -37.44
N GLN A 428 3.03 -21.53 -37.65
CA GLN A 428 4.16 -21.33 -36.75
C GLN A 428 3.74 -20.43 -35.61
N ILE A 429 3.88 -20.90 -34.36
CA ILE A 429 3.60 -20.12 -33.17
C ILE A 429 4.91 -19.75 -32.48
N PRO A 430 5.08 -18.48 -32.04
CA PRO A 430 6.40 -17.97 -31.61
C PRO A 430 6.90 -18.56 -30.27
N GLY A 431 6.03 -19.16 -29.46
CA GLY A 431 6.36 -19.74 -28.15
C GLY A 431 5.38 -20.82 -27.72
N GLU A 432 5.39 -21.13 -26.42
CA GLU A 432 4.36 -21.96 -25.80
C GLU A 432 3.02 -21.25 -25.77
N PHE A 433 1.94 -22.02 -25.76
CA PHE A 433 0.58 -21.52 -25.74
C PHE A 433 -0.36 -22.46 -24.97
N ASP A 434 -1.49 -21.92 -24.53
CA ASP A 434 -2.61 -22.69 -24.00
C ASP A 434 -3.48 -23.18 -25.15
N ASP A 435 -3.60 -24.50 -25.30
CA ASP A 435 -4.31 -25.13 -26.43
C ASP A 435 -5.79 -24.73 -26.56
N GLN A 436 -6.43 -24.45 -25.43
CA GLN A 436 -7.82 -24.01 -25.41
C GLN A 436 -7.99 -22.51 -25.68
N SER A 437 -6.97 -21.72 -25.40
CA SER A 437 -7.00 -20.26 -25.56
C SER A 437 -6.44 -19.80 -26.90
N LEU A 438 -5.60 -20.61 -27.58
CA LEU A 438 -4.92 -20.18 -28.80
C LEU A 438 -5.89 -19.93 -29.96
N ILE A 439 -5.84 -18.73 -30.51
CA ILE A 439 -6.51 -18.30 -31.74
C ILE A 439 -5.53 -17.43 -32.52
N VAL A 440 -5.16 -17.86 -33.71
CA VAL A 440 -4.31 -17.07 -34.62
C VAL A 440 -5.19 -16.13 -35.44
N VAL A 441 -4.83 -14.86 -35.44
CA VAL A 441 -5.51 -13.80 -36.22
C VAL A 441 -4.72 -13.55 -37.49
N ASP A 442 -5.23 -14.00 -38.64
CA ASP A 442 -4.56 -13.83 -39.93
C ASP A 442 -4.70 -12.38 -40.48
N ASP A 443 -5.87 -11.73 -40.26
CA ASP A 443 -6.12 -10.37 -40.72
C ASP A 443 -6.62 -9.46 -39.57
N PRO A 444 -5.72 -8.81 -38.85
CA PRO A 444 -6.09 -7.88 -37.79
C PRO A 444 -6.86 -6.64 -38.28
N ALA A 445 -6.69 -6.22 -39.54
CA ALA A 445 -7.36 -5.03 -40.08
C ALA A 445 -8.85 -5.32 -40.31
N ALA A 446 -9.17 -6.45 -40.94
CA ALA A 446 -10.56 -6.88 -41.10
C ALA A 446 -11.29 -7.11 -39.76
N LEU A 447 -10.55 -7.61 -38.73
CA LEU A 447 -11.11 -7.71 -37.38
C LEU A 447 -11.42 -6.33 -36.77
N GLU A 448 -10.67 -5.29 -37.07
CA GLU A 448 -10.92 -3.94 -36.57
C GLU A 448 -12.23 -3.36 -37.13
N GLU A 449 -12.55 -3.63 -38.41
CA GLU A 449 -13.81 -3.25 -39.01
C GLU A 449 -15.01 -3.98 -38.34
N LEU A 450 -14.85 -5.28 -38.09
CA LEU A 450 -15.89 -6.05 -37.39
C LEU A 450 -16.06 -5.58 -35.95
N TRP A 451 -14.98 -5.32 -35.23
CA TRP A 451 -15.04 -4.81 -33.86
C TRP A 451 -15.86 -3.52 -33.77
N THR A 452 -15.70 -2.61 -34.70
CA THR A 452 -16.47 -1.35 -34.73
C THR A 452 -17.97 -1.60 -34.79
N ARG A 453 -18.40 -2.69 -35.44
CA ARG A 453 -19.82 -3.08 -35.58
C ARG A 453 -20.34 -3.85 -34.36
N TRP A 454 -19.47 -4.63 -33.70
CA TRP A 454 -19.87 -5.57 -32.65
C TRP A 454 -19.65 -5.08 -31.21
N ARG A 455 -18.70 -4.18 -30.96
CA ARG A 455 -18.27 -3.77 -29.62
C ARG A 455 -19.39 -3.36 -28.64
N ASN A 456 -20.49 -2.86 -29.15
CA ASN A 456 -21.63 -2.39 -28.37
C ASN A 456 -22.83 -3.36 -28.40
N ARG A 457 -22.69 -4.53 -29.01
CA ARG A 457 -23.76 -5.52 -29.09
C ARG A 457 -23.77 -6.43 -27.85
N PRO A 458 -24.90 -7.12 -27.54
CA PRO A 458 -24.94 -8.08 -26.45
C PRO A 458 -23.96 -9.24 -26.69
N VAL A 459 -23.26 -9.65 -25.63
CA VAL A 459 -22.33 -10.81 -25.65
C VAL A 459 -23.03 -12.07 -26.14
N ARG A 460 -24.27 -12.28 -25.69
CA ARG A 460 -25.13 -13.40 -26.10
C ARG A 460 -25.28 -13.52 -27.61
N ALA A 461 -25.51 -12.41 -28.31
CA ALA A 461 -25.69 -12.41 -29.76
C ALA A 461 -24.39 -12.82 -30.50
N LEU A 462 -23.23 -12.38 -30.01
CA LEU A 462 -21.95 -12.81 -30.56
C LEU A 462 -21.68 -14.30 -30.25
N ALA A 463 -21.93 -14.76 -29.03
CA ALA A 463 -21.73 -16.14 -28.64
C ALA A 463 -22.59 -17.12 -29.49
N GLN A 464 -23.86 -16.78 -29.77
CA GLN A 464 -24.73 -17.54 -30.67
C GLN A 464 -24.16 -17.66 -32.08
N GLN A 465 -23.53 -16.59 -32.61
CA GLN A 465 -22.94 -16.62 -33.93
C GLN A 465 -21.65 -17.45 -33.96
N LEU A 466 -20.82 -17.39 -32.91
CA LEU A 466 -19.52 -18.06 -32.88
C LEU A 466 -19.60 -19.57 -32.63
N LEU A 467 -20.57 -20.01 -31.81
CA LEU A 467 -20.67 -21.38 -31.37
C LEU A 467 -20.72 -22.41 -32.52
N PRO A 468 -21.57 -22.27 -33.56
CA PRO A 468 -21.61 -23.22 -34.67
C PRO A 468 -20.25 -23.35 -35.37
N SER A 469 -19.58 -22.24 -35.64
CA SER A 469 -18.27 -22.22 -36.29
C SER A 469 -17.18 -22.88 -35.45
N LEU A 470 -17.16 -22.61 -34.14
CA LEU A 470 -16.20 -23.22 -33.22
C LEU A 470 -16.47 -24.70 -32.97
N ALA A 471 -17.75 -25.08 -32.85
CA ALA A 471 -18.16 -26.48 -32.63
C ALA A 471 -17.75 -27.41 -33.78
N ARG A 472 -17.76 -26.91 -35.02
CA ARG A 472 -17.35 -27.67 -36.22
C ARG A 472 -15.84 -27.99 -36.22
N LEU A 473 -15.03 -27.32 -35.41
CA LEU A 473 -13.58 -27.59 -35.32
C LEU A 473 -13.25 -28.84 -34.49
N THR A 474 -14.22 -29.37 -33.76
CA THR A 474 -14.05 -30.57 -32.92
C THR A 474 -14.95 -31.70 -33.38
N PRO A 475 -14.47 -32.96 -33.37
CA PRO A 475 -15.31 -34.11 -33.77
C PRO A 475 -16.56 -34.29 -32.91
N GLN A 476 -16.50 -33.84 -31.65
CA GLN A 476 -17.60 -33.95 -30.68
C GLN A 476 -18.61 -32.79 -30.77
N GLY A 477 -18.37 -31.78 -31.59
CA GLY A 477 -19.19 -30.57 -31.67
C GLY A 477 -19.19 -29.77 -30.38
N THR A 478 -18.05 -29.77 -29.65
CA THR A 478 -17.90 -29.12 -28.34
C THR A 478 -17.01 -27.92 -28.39
N VAL A 479 -17.28 -26.92 -27.55
CA VAL A 479 -16.46 -25.71 -27.39
C VAL A 479 -16.08 -25.55 -25.93
N HIS A 480 -14.80 -25.34 -25.65
CA HIS A 480 -14.31 -25.09 -24.30
C HIS A 480 -14.49 -23.63 -23.89
N ALA A 481 -14.70 -23.37 -22.61
CA ALA A 481 -14.90 -22.05 -22.01
C ALA A 481 -13.79 -21.04 -22.37
N ARG A 482 -12.52 -21.45 -22.29
CA ARG A 482 -11.39 -20.59 -22.66
C ARG A 482 -11.37 -20.23 -24.15
N THR A 483 -11.73 -21.17 -25.03
CA THR A 483 -11.84 -20.92 -26.47
C THR A 483 -12.91 -19.90 -26.76
N LEU A 484 -14.07 -20.05 -26.14
CA LEU A 484 -15.19 -19.12 -26.32
C LEU A 484 -14.85 -17.73 -25.75
N TYR A 485 -14.24 -17.67 -24.56
CA TYR A 485 -13.78 -16.42 -23.96
C TYR A 485 -12.82 -15.66 -24.90
N GLN A 486 -11.81 -16.33 -25.44
CA GLN A 486 -10.87 -15.72 -26.39
C GLN A 486 -11.56 -15.28 -27.68
N ALA A 487 -12.46 -16.10 -28.23
CA ALA A 487 -13.18 -15.79 -29.46
C ALA A 487 -14.12 -14.57 -29.31
N VAL A 488 -14.85 -14.47 -28.18
CA VAL A 488 -15.72 -13.33 -27.89
C VAL A 488 -14.92 -12.06 -27.70
N ASN A 489 -13.79 -12.12 -26.99
CA ASN A 489 -12.92 -10.98 -26.75
C ASN A 489 -12.15 -10.49 -28.00
N LEU A 490 -12.27 -11.15 -29.14
CA LEU A 490 -11.86 -10.59 -30.43
C LEU A 490 -12.69 -9.35 -30.83
N LEU A 491 -13.99 -9.33 -30.45
CA LEU A 491 -14.93 -8.30 -30.87
C LEU A 491 -15.65 -7.58 -29.72
N ILE A 492 -15.86 -8.22 -28.57
CA ILE A 492 -16.56 -7.64 -27.41
C ILE A 492 -15.73 -7.89 -26.17
N ARG A 493 -15.30 -6.82 -25.50
CA ARG A 493 -14.57 -6.93 -24.24
C ARG A 493 -15.51 -7.33 -23.10
N THR A 494 -15.28 -8.51 -22.53
CA THR A 494 -16.06 -9.04 -21.39
C THR A 494 -15.18 -9.92 -20.51
N PRO A 495 -15.33 -9.88 -19.18
CA PRO A 495 -14.74 -10.89 -18.30
C PRO A 495 -15.42 -12.25 -18.50
N PRO A 496 -14.83 -13.36 -18.02
CA PRO A 496 -15.36 -14.71 -18.28
C PRO A 496 -16.71 -14.99 -17.61
N GLU A 497 -16.95 -14.45 -16.41
CA GLU A 497 -18.14 -14.79 -15.62
C GLU A 497 -19.46 -14.42 -16.32
N PRO A 498 -19.70 -13.19 -16.78
CA PRO A 498 -20.94 -12.86 -17.48
C PRO A 498 -21.10 -13.63 -18.80
N LEU A 499 -19.99 -13.93 -19.49
CA LEU A 499 -20.05 -14.79 -20.67
C LEU A 499 -20.54 -16.21 -20.29
N PHE A 500 -20.00 -16.79 -19.23
CA PHE A 500 -20.39 -18.16 -18.79
C PHE A 500 -21.82 -18.20 -18.28
N GLU A 501 -22.30 -17.17 -17.56
CA GLU A 501 -23.70 -17.04 -17.15
C GLU A 501 -24.64 -16.99 -18.35
N GLU A 502 -24.32 -16.20 -19.38
CA GLU A 502 -25.09 -16.14 -20.61
C GLU A 502 -25.15 -17.51 -21.32
N MET A 503 -24.02 -18.23 -21.36
CA MET A 503 -23.94 -19.55 -21.98
C MET A 503 -24.79 -20.60 -21.27
N MET A 504 -24.88 -20.56 -19.92
CA MET A 504 -25.74 -21.47 -19.15
C MET A 504 -27.21 -21.30 -19.45
N SER A 505 -27.62 -20.14 -19.93
CA SER A 505 -29.01 -19.80 -20.26
C SER A 505 -29.31 -19.77 -21.76
N LEU A 506 -28.33 -20.09 -22.62
CA LEU A 506 -28.45 -19.95 -24.06
C LEU A 506 -29.21 -21.11 -24.68
N PRO A 507 -30.35 -20.88 -25.36
CA PRO A 507 -31.08 -21.94 -26.07
C PRO A 507 -30.20 -22.63 -27.13
N GLY A 508 -30.35 -23.94 -27.28
CA GLY A 508 -29.53 -24.74 -28.21
C GLY A 508 -28.10 -25.04 -27.71
N CYS A 509 -27.70 -24.52 -26.54
CA CYS A 509 -26.42 -24.79 -25.93
C CYS A 509 -26.54 -25.69 -24.70
N LEU A 510 -25.89 -26.85 -24.72
CA LEU A 510 -25.89 -27.82 -23.63
C LEU A 510 -24.54 -27.80 -22.90
N TYR A 511 -24.55 -27.46 -21.61
CA TYR A 511 -23.36 -27.59 -20.77
C TYR A 511 -23.11 -29.07 -20.43
N LEU A 512 -21.91 -29.57 -20.68
CA LEU A 512 -21.49 -30.95 -20.46
C LEU A 512 -20.69 -31.18 -19.19
N GLY A 513 -20.31 -30.09 -18.46
CA GLY A 513 -19.35 -30.12 -17.37
C GLY A 513 -17.94 -29.77 -17.83
N ASP A 514 -17.02 -29.59 -16.87
CA ASP A 514 -15.59 -29.27 -17.08
C ASP A 514 -15.32 -28.13 -18.07
N GLY A 515 -16.24 -27.16 -18.17
CA GLY A 515 -16.11 -26.01 -19.06
C GLY A 515 -16.42 -26.27 -20.52
N TYR A 516 -17.06 -27.38 -20.86
CA TYR A 516 -17.43 -27.70 -22.23
C TYR A 516 -18.93 -27.50 -22.50
N TRP A 517 -19.23 -26.88 -23.65
CA TRP A 517 -20.55 -26.74 -24.19
C TRP A 517 -20.64 -27.46 -25.52
N ARG A 518 -21.83 -28.07 -25.80
CA ARG A 518 -22.20 -28.63 -27.09
C ARG A 518 -23.27 -27.77 -27.71
N TRP A 519 -23.05 -27.37 -28.97
CA TRP A 519 -24.05 -26.74 -29.77
C TRP A 519 -25.00 -27.81 -30.38
N ARG A 520 -26.29 -27.64 -30.22
CA ARG A 520 -27.30 -28.41 -30.94
C ARG A 520 -27.86 -27.53 -32.05
N GLU A 521 -27.64 -27.90 -33.32
CA GLU A 521 -28.40 -27.31 -34.41
C GLU A 521 -29.87 -27.71 -34.15
N GLU A 522 -30.79 -26.72 -34.04
CA GLU A 522 -32.21 -27.00 -34.06
C GLU A 522 -32.49 -27.68 -35.42
N GLU A 523 -32.97 -28.94 -35.41
CA GLU A 523 -33.49 -29.57 -36.59
C GLU A 523 -34.68 -28.73 -37.06
N ALA A 524 -34.49 -28.04 -38.22
CA ALA A 524 -35.47 -27.15 -38.82
C ALA A 524 -36.69 -27.93 -39.34
#